data_ed813214212b4496409ab77be673a4a8
#
_entry.id   ed813214212b4496409ab77be673a4a8
#
_cell.length_a   1.000
_cell.length_b   1.000
_cell.length_c   1.000
_cell.angle_alpha   90.00
_cell.angle_beta   90.00
_cell.angle_gamma   90.00
#
_symmetry.space_group_name_H-M   'P 1'
#
loop_
_entity.id
_entity.type
_entity.pdbx_description
1 polymer ?
#
loop_
_entity_poly.entity_id
_entity_poly.type
_entity_poly.pdbx_seq_one_letter_code
_entity_poly.pdbx_strand_id
1 'polypeptide(L)'
;MTLKNTLRPWLARRLTLLSWLALIAFTISQIITFWFTELFSHFLPHYTVLWAATAAVAVQRQRWLWAVAALAGGLWLCWPSGSPAVSTAAPSLKVLWYNVNLDNPAAAQESAAILAAAPDVVAMAEIDLDDTGWQTLHQAYPHGCEHRDNSPFALALWSRRPLQSCRVVMAETDAGEPFPFIEAELDGSSLFALHPPPPINAELAAARQAYLQQAARKIAAAKTVLVMGDLNSSPFSPVFRQFTHSANIRPHTPNYLPTWLPFGLNIDHVLTRGKSGTRIHALPWMHSDHRALLIEWP
;
A
#
# COMPACT_ATOMS: atom_id res chain seq x y z
N MET A 1 10.04 -16.03 48.12
CA MET A 1 9.16 -16.14 46.94
C MET A 1 9.76 -15.27 45.85
N THR A 2 10.43 -15.84 44.84
CA THR A 2 11.23 -15.07 43.88
C THR A 2 10.34 -14.33 42.92
N LEU A 3 10.68 -13.09 42.60
CA LEU A 3 9.97 -12.19 41.63
C LEU A 3 9.60 -12.90 40.31
N LYS A 4 10.42 -13.87 39.88
CA LYS A 4 10.18 -14.70 38.69
C LYS A 4 8.91 -15.55 38.75
N ASN A 5 8.46 -15.99 39.92
CA ASN A 5 7.29 -16.88 40.06
C ASN A 5 5.95 -16.15 39.99
N THR A 6 5.93 -14.82 40.16
CA THR A 6 4.72 -13.99 40.07
C THR A 6 4.61 -13.27 38.75
N LEU A 7 5.71 -12.89 38.12
CA LEU A 7 5.76 -12.18 36.84
C LEU A 7 5.24 -13.03 35.66
N ARG A 8 5.59 -14.31 35.60
CA ARG A 8 5.19 -15.20 34.50
C ARG A 8 3.65 -15.39 34.39
N PRO A 9 2.92 -15.71 35.47
CA PRO A 9 1.48 -15.86 35.38
C PRO A 9 0.74 -14.53 35.12
N TRP A 10 1.28 -13.41 35.65
CA TRP A 10 0.73 -12.09 35.36
C TRP A 10 0.87 -11.72 33.88
N LEU A 11 2.06 -11.88 33.31
CA LEU A 11 2.33 -11.62 31.89
C LEU A 11 1.45 -12.52 31.00
N ALA A 12 1.37 -13.80 31.30
CA ALA A 12 0.54 -14.74 30.55
C ALA A 12 -0.94 -14.32 30.52
N ARG A 13 -1.50 -13.87 31.65
CA ARG A 13 -2.89 -13.37 31.71
C ARG A 13 -3.10 -12.12 30.85
N ARG A 14 -2.19 -11.17 30.88
CA ARG A 14 -2.26 -9.92 30.08
C ARG A 14 -2.17 -10.20 28.60
N LEU A 15 -1.18 -10.97 28.19
CA LEU A 15 -1.02 -11.35 26.78
C LEU A 15 -2.22 -12.15 26.26
N THR A 16 -2.76 -13.07 27.08
CA THR A 16 -3.97 -13.83 26.72
C THR A 16 -5.17 -12.91 26.52
N LEU A 17 -5.38 -11.94 27.42
CA LEU A 17 -6.47 -10.95 27.27
C LEU A 17 -6.31 -10.13 25.99
N LEU A 18 -5.13 -9.58 25.76
CA LEU A 18 -4.82 -8.80 24.56
C LEU A 18 -4.99 -9.64 23.27
N SER A 19 -4.60 -10.92 23.31
CA SER A 19 -4.76 -11.84 22.20
C SER A 19 -6.23 -12.12 21.86
N TRP A 20 -7.08 -12.24 22.87
CA TRP A 20 -8.54 -12.36 22.66
C TRP A 20 -9.13 -11.08 22.06
N LEU A 21 -8.73 -9.91 22.58
CA LEU A 21 -9.17 -8.62 22.03
C LEU A 21 -8.72 -8.46 20.57
N ALA A 22 -7.48 -8.81 20.26
CA ALA A 22 -6.94 -8.79 18.91
C ALA A 22 -7.69 -9.74 17.96
N LEU A 23 -7.98 -10.98 18.42
CA LEU A 23 -8.72 -11.95 17.62
C LEU A 23 -10.15 -11.48 17.34
N ILE A 24 -10.84 -10.95 18.36
CA ILE A 24 -12.20 -10.40 18.23
C ILE A 24 -12.18 -9.20 17.29
N ALA A 25 -11.25 -8.23 17.48
CA ALA A 25 -11.14 -7.04 16.66
C ALA A 25 -10.87 -7.40 15.19
N PHE A 26 -9.93 -8.31 14.94
CA PHE A 26 -9.65 -8.79 13.58
C PHE A 26 -10.86 -9.52 12.97
N THR A 27 -11.51 -10.40 13.72
CA THR A 27 -12.70 -11.12 13.22
C THR A 27 -13.85 -10.16 12.89
N ILE A 28 -14.12 -9.19 13.76
CA ILE A 28 -15.14 -8.15 13.52
C ILE A 28 -14.80 -7.37 12.25
N SER A 29 -13.54 -7.00 12.05
CA SER A 29 -13.09 -6.26 10.86
C SER A 29 -13.30 -7.02 9.54
N GLN A 30 -13.40 -8.35 9.58
CA GLN A 30 -13.64 -9.19 8.39
C GLN A 30 -15.14 -9.38 8.08
N ILE A 31 -16.02 -9.14 9.04
CA ILE A 31 -17.46 -9.47 8.95
C ILE A 31 -18.30 -8.19 8.89
N ILE A 32 -17.92 -7.16 9.66
CA ILE A 32 -18.70 -5.92 9.78
C ILE A 32 -18.10 -4.86 8.84
N THR A 33 -18.91 -4.42 7.87
CA THR A 33 -18.54 -3.39 6.88
C THR A 33 -18.72 -1.98 7.45
N PHE A 34 -18.12 -1.70 8.60
CA PHE A 34 -18.12 -0.38 9.21
C PHE A 34 -16.70 0.19 9.22
N TRP A 35 -16.54 1.45 8.84
CA TRP A 35 -15.24 2.07 8.62
C TRP A 35 -14.28 1.90 9.80
N PHE A 36 -14.77 2.11 11.03
CA PHE A 36 -13.92 1.99 12.23
C PHE A 36 -13.48 0.55 12.49
N THR A 37 -14.34 -0.43 12.22
CA THR A 37 -13.97 -1.85 12.39
C THR A 37 -12.94 -2.29 11.38
N GLU A 38 -12.98 -1.76 10.16
CA GLU A 38 -11.99 -2.06 9.12
C GLU A 38 -10.56 -1.71 9.56
N LEU A 39 -10.37 -0.63 10.33
CA LEU A 39 -9.05 -0.22 10.81
C LEU A 39 -8.31 -1.34 11.54
N PHE A 40 -9.02 -2.21 12.24
CA PHE A 40 -8.41 -3.35 12.94
C PHE A 40 -7.84 -4.41 11.99
N SER A 41 -8.27 -4.47 10.73
CA SER A 41 -7.73 -5.41 9.76
C SER A 41 -6.26 -5.12 9.41
N HIS A 42 -5.84 -3.87 9.47
CA HIS A 42 -4.49 -3.46 9.08
C HIS A 42 -3.41 -3.99 10.03
N PHE A 43 -3.78 -4.35 11.26
CA PHE A 43 -2.84 -4.76 12.31
C PHE A 43 -2.59 -6.27 12.37
N LEU A 44 -2.98 -7.06 11.36
CA LEU A 44 -2.72 -8.51 11.35
C LEU A 44 -1.24 -8.88 11.63
N PRO A 45 -0.22 -8.17 11.11
CA PRO A 45 1.18 -8.44 11.46
C PRO A 45 1.45 -8.34 12.96
N HIS A 46 0.91 -7.31 13.62
CA HIS A 46 1.06 -7.09 15.05
C HIS A 46 0.32 -8.15 15.87
N TYR A 47 -0.88 -8.52 15.46
CA TYR A 47 -1.65 -9.60 16.08
C TYR A 47 -0.92 -10.93 15.98
N THR A 48 -0.30 -11.22 14.82
CA THR A 48 0.47 -12.45 14.60
C THR A 48 1.63 -12.55 15.59
N VAL A 49 2.39 -11.45 15.79
CA VAL A 49 3.47 -11.40 16.77
C VAL A 49 2.93 -11.56 18.20
N LEU A 50 1.82 -10.88 18.53
CA LEU A 50 1.16 -11.01 19.84
C LEU A 50 0.72 -12.44 20.11
N TRP A 51 0.09 -13.11 19.15
CA TRP A 51 -0.35 -14.51 19.29
C TRP A 51 0.83 -15.46 19.46
N ALA A 52 1.92 -15.25 18.72
CA ALA A 52 3.15 -16.04 18.87
C ALA A 52 3.76 -15.86 20.27
N ALA A 53 3.86 -14.62 20.76
CA ALA A 53 4.34 -14.33 22.11
C ALA A 53 3.44 -14.97 23.18
N THR A 54 2.12 -14.92 22.98
CA THR A 54 1.15 -15.53 23.89
C THR A 54 1.27 -17.05 23.89
N ALA A 55 1.44 -17.69 22.73
CA ALA A 55 1.67 -19.12 22.63
C ALA A 55 2.90 -19.58 23.42
N ALA A 56 3.94 -18.74 23.50
CA ALA A 56 5.17 -19.06 24.24
C ALA A 56 4.96 -19.09 25.76
N VAL A 57 4.05 -18.27 26.32
CA VAL A 57 3.90 -18.07 27.77
C VAL A 57 2.59 -18.59 28.36
N ALA A 58 1.55 -18.83 27.52
CA ALA A 58 0.24 -19.30 27.98
C ALA A 58 0.30 -20.68 28.65
N VAL A 59 -0.71 -20.98 29.46
CA VAL A 59 -0.92 -22.33 30.02
C VAL A 59 -1.19 -23.32 28.88
N GLN A 60 -0.82 -24.59 29.08
CA GLN A 60 -0.79 -25.60 28.01
C GLN A 60 -2.11 -25.75 27.25
N ARG A 61 -3.26 -25.59 27.91
CA ARG A 61 -4.60 -25.68 27.30
C ARG A 61 -4.87 -24.59 26.24
N GLN A 62 -4.27 -23.40 26.35
CA GLN A 62 -4.45 -22.27 25.42
C GLN A 62 -3.30 -22.08 24.43
N ARG A 63 -2.16 -22.72 24.65
CA ARG A 63 -0.98 -22.61 23.79
C ARG A 63 -1.28 -22.96 22.35
N TRP A 64 -2.01 -24.04 22.14
CA TRP A 64 -2.34 -24.52 20.79
C TRP A 64 -3.23 -23.55 20.03
N LEU A 65 -4.20 -22.93 20.71
CA LEU A 65 -5.04 -21.90 20.08
C LEU A 65 -4.18 -20.76 19.53
N TRP A 66 -3.31 -20.21 20.36
CA TRP A 66 -2.47 -19.06 19.97
C TRP A 66 -1.38 -19.45 18.97
N ALA A 67 -0.86 -20.67 19.04
CA ALA A 67 0.07 -21.17 18.05
C ALA A 67 -0.62 -21.32 16.67
N VAL A 68 -1.83 -21.82 16.64
CA VAL A 68 -2.63 -21.93 15.40
C VAL A 68 -2.97 -20.54 14.86
N ALA A 69 -3.40 -19.60 15.72
CA ALA A 69 -3.68 -18.22 15.29
C ALA A 69 -2.42 -17.53 14.73
N ALA A 70 -1.27 -17.68 15.38
CA ALA A 70 0.00 -17.15 14.91
C ALA A 70 0.43 -17.80 13.58
N LEU A 71 0.26 -19.11 13.45
CA LEU A 71 0.56 -19.82 12.20
C LEU A 71 -0.33 -19.35 11.06
N ALA A 72 -1.64 -19.24 11.29
CA ALA A 72 -2.59 -18.77 10.27
C ALA A 72 -2.27 -17.34 9.83
N GLY A 73 -2.00 -16.43 10.79
CA GLY A 73 -1.55 -15.07 10.49
C GLY A 73 -0.24 -15.06 9.71
N GLY A 74 0.76 -15.83 10.15
CA GLY A 74 2.06 -15.94 9.49
C GLY A 74 1.93 -16.50 8.05
N LEU A 75 1.08 -17.49 7.84
CA LEU A 75 0.81 -18.02 6.49
C LEU A 75 0.17 -16.95 5.60
N TRP A 76 -0.74 -16.14 6.14
CA TRP A 76 -1.34 -15.05 5.36
C TRP A 76 -0.31 -13.95 5.04
N LEU A 77 0.54 -13.58 5.99
CA LEU A 77 1.63 -12.62 5.78
C LEU A 77 2.62 -13.10 4.71
N CYS A 78 2.96 -14.38 4.74
CA CYS A 78 3.88 -14.99 3.78
C CYS A 78 3.18 -15.50 2.51
N TRP A 79 1.85 -15.34 2.38
CA TRP A 79 1.15 -15.78 1.19
C TRP A 79 1.72 -15.07 -0.04
N PRO A 80 2.09 -15.83 -1.09
CA PRO A 80 2.72 -15.26 -2.27
C PRO A 80 1.85 -14.17 -2.90
N SER A 81 2.38 -12.97 -3.00
CA SER A 81 1.81 -11.88 -3.78
C SER A 81 2.28 -12.04 -5.23
N GLY A 82 1.35 -11.95 -6.18
CA GLY A 82 1.67 -12.05 -7.61
C GLY A 82 1.78 -13.46 -8.16
N SER A 83 2.27 -13.55 -9.40
CA SER A 83 2.50 -14.82 -10.08
C SER A 83 3.93 -15.31 -9.81
N PRO A 84 4.15 -16.57 -9.47
CA PRO A 84 5.49 -17.13 -9.24
C PRO A 84 6.34 -17.26 -10.51
N ALA A 85 5.83 -16.84 -11.67
CA ALA A 85 6.59 -16.89 -12.92
C ALA A 85 7.78 -15.94 -12.83
N VAL A 86 8.96 -16.51 -12.62
CA VAL A 86 10.23 -15.79 -12.76
C VAL A 86 10.43 -15.53 -14.25
N SER A 87 10.17 -14.30 -14.70
CA SER A 87 10.63 -13.91 -16.02
C SER A 87 12.16 -13.81 -16.00
N THR A 88 12.84 -14.55 -16.86
CA THR A 88 14.27 -14.42 -17.09
C THR A 88 14.58 -13.28 -18.06
N ALA A 89 13.55 -12.68 -18.69
CA ALA A 89 13.69 -11.53 -19.55
C ALA A 89 14.06 -10.28 -18.73
N ALA A 90 14.85 -9.39 -19.31
CA ALA A 90 15.07 -8.07 -18.76
C ALA A 90 13.71 -7.33 -18.62
N PRO A 91 13.52 -6.52 -17.57
CA PRO A 91 12.30 -5.72 -17.45
C PRO A 91 12.20 -4.78 -18.64
N SER A 92 11.01 -4.68 -19.23
CA SER A 92 10.76 -3.76 -20.33
C SER A 92 10.53 -2.32 -19.84
N LEU A 93 10.12 -2.18 -18.57
CA LEU A 93 9.81 -0.92 -17.95
C LEU A 93 10.18 -0.93 -16.45
N LYS A 94 10.90 0.09 -16.00
CA LYS A 94 11.12 0.39 -14.59
C LYS A 94 10.23 1.53 -14.17
N VAL A 95 9.43 1.32 -13.16
CA VAL A 95 8.52 2.34 -12.61
C VAL A 95 8.82 2.54 -11.13
N LEU A 96 8.77 3.77 -10.67
CA LEU A 96 8.88 4.08 -9.24
C LEU A 96 7.55 4.65 -8.75
N TRP A 97 7.04 4.11 -7.65
CA TRP A 97 5.95 4.69 -6.85
C TRP A 97 6.50 5.24 -5.55
N TYR A 98 6.06 6.44 -5.18
CA TYR A 98 6.46 7.05 -3.92
C TYR A 98 5.41 8.06 -3.41
N ASN A 99 4.84 7.84 -2.24
CA ASN A 99 4.21 8.90 -1.46
C ASN A 99 5.34 9.68 -0.79
N VAL A 100 5.57 10.92 -1.22
CA VAL A 100 6.73 11.71 -0.79
C VAL A 100 6.49 12.46 0.50
N ASN A 101 5.27 12.48 1.02
CA ASN A 101 4.80 13.29 2.13
C ASN A 101 4.85 14.81 1.83
N LEU A 102 3.72 15.48 1.93
CA LEU A 102 3.57 16.89 1.54
C LEU A 102 4.57 17.82 2.24
N ASP A 103 4.87 17.56 3.51
CA ASP A 103 5.81 18.35 4.32
C ASP A 103 7.26 17.83 4.20
N ASN A 104 7.63 17.20 3.10
CA ASN A 104 8.98 16.61 2.92
C ASN A 104 10.07 17.68 2.91
N PRO A 105 10.99 17.71 3.87
CA PRO A 105 12.01 18.74 3.96
C PRO A 105 13.20 18.52 3.03
N ALA A 106 13.22 17.44 2.25
CA ALA A 106 14.41 16.96 1.55
C ALA A 106 14.16 16.64 0.06
N ALA A 107 13.22 17.33 -0.59
CA ALA A 107 12.80 17.11 -1.96
C ALA A 107 13.98 16.99 -2.95
N ALA A 108 14.99 17.85 -2.82
CA ALA A 108 16.19 17.80 -3.68
C ALA A 108 17.03 16.53 -3.49
N GLN A 109 17.14 16.04 -2.24
CA GLN A 109 17.88 14.80 -1.94
C GLN A 109 17.13 13.59 -2.45
N GLU A 110 15.82 13.57 -2.31
CA GLU A 110 14.97 12.50 -2.80
C GLU A 110 14.91 12.49 -4.33
N SER A 111 14.85 13.65 -4.98
CA SER A 111 15.00 13.77 -6.42
C SER A 111 16.30 13.11 -6.91
N ALA A 112 17.41 13.35 -6.23
CA ALA A 112 18.69 12.72 -6.57
C ALA A 112 18.68 11.20 -6.36
N ALA A 113 18.05 10.71 -5.30
CA ALA A 113 17.91 9.28 -5.02
C ALA A 113 17.03 8.58 -6.08
N ILE A 114 15.92 9.20 -6.49
CA ILE A 114 15.05 8.71 -7.56
C ILE A 114 15.81 8.67 -8.89
N LEU A 115 16.56 9.72 -9.22
CA LEU A 115 17.40 9.78 -10.44
C LEU A 115 18.45 8.67 -10.45
N ALA A 116 19.07 8.38 -9.30
CA ALA A 116 20.05 7.30 -9.16
C ALA A 116 19.44 5.90 -9.33
N ALA A 117 18.18 5.70 -8.91
CA ALA A 117 17.44 4.47 -9.15
C ALA A 117 17.06 4.26 -10.64
N ALA A 118 17.14 5.35 -11.42
CA ALA A 118 16.94 5.40 -12.87
C ALA A 118 15.66 4.68 -13.36
N PRO A 119 14.47 4.98 -12.83
CA PRO A 119 13.23 4.48 -13.39
C PRO A 119 12.94 5.14 -14.76
N ASP A 120 12.09 4.51 -15.56
CA ASP A 120 11.57 5.08 -16.81
C ASP A 120 10.38 6.00 -16.54
N VAL A 121 9.58 5.65 -15.53
CA VAL A 121 8.39 6.38 -15.08
C VAL A 121 8.45 6.56 -13.58
N VAL A 122 8.07 7.75 -13.10
CA VAL A 122 7.94 8.09 -11.67
C VAL A 122 6.50 8.50 -11.40
N ALA A 123 5.85 7.87 -10.43
CA ALA A 123 4.55 8.29 -9.94
C ALA A 123 4.67 8.65 -8.45
N MET A 124 4.18 9.81 -8.08
CA MET A 124 4.31 10.37 -6.73
C MET A 124 2.97 10.88 -6.22
N ALA A 125 2.74 10.71 -4.91
CA ALA A 125 1.64 11.31 -4.19
C ALA A 125 2.17 12.26 -3.10
N GLU A 126 1.31 13.15 -2.63
CA GLU A 126 1.61 14.15 -1.60
C GLU A 126 2.83 15.01 -1.96
N ILE A 127 2.94 15.36 -3.23
CA ILE A 127 4.05 16.15 -3.74
C ILE A 127 3.71 17.64 -3.73
N ASP A 128 4.52 18.44 -3.05
CA ASP A 128 4.49 19.88 -3.24
C ASP A 128 5.14 20.23 -4.59
N LEU A 129 4.32 20.44 -5.61
CA LEU A 129 4.77 20.76 -6.97
C LEU A 129 5.38 22.16 -7.12
N ASP A 130 5.28 22.97 -6.10
CA ASP A 130 5.91 24.32 -6.05
C ASP A 130 7.30 24.29 -5.39
N ASP A 131 7.67 23.17 -4.73
CA ASP A 131 9.01 22.99 -4.19
C ASP A 131 10.03 22.77 -5.33
N THR A 132 10.98 23.71 -5.42
CA THR A 132 12.06 23.70 -6.43
C THR A 132 12.97 22.48 -6.33
N GLY A 133 12.98 21.76 -5.22
CA GLY A 133 13.73 20.50 -5.04
C GLY A 133 13.33 19.41 -6.05
N TRP A 134 12.10 19.44 -6.55
CA TRP A 134 11.62 18.51 -7.58
C TRP A 134 11.97 18.90 -9.01
N GLN A 135 12.46 20.13 -9.23
CA GLN A 135 12.68 20.66 -10.58
C GLN A 135 13.67 19.81 -11.41
N THR A 136 14.75 19.33 -10.80
CA THR A 136 15.73 18.48 -11.49
C THR A 136 15.12 17.15 -11.93
N LEU A 137 14.27 16.58 -11.08
CA LEU A 137 13.54 15.35 -11.40
C LEU A 137 12.57 15.60 -12.55
N HIS A 138 11.76 16.65 -12.47
CA HIS A 138 10.79 17.01 -13.52
C HIS A 138 11.47 17.26 -14.88
N GLN A 139 12.63 17.92 -14.89
CA GLN A 139 13.41 18.12 -16.12
C GLN A 139 13.91 16.81 -16.74
N ALA A 140 14.26 15.81 -15.91
CA ALA A 140 14.69 14.50 -16.38
C ALA A 140 13.55 13.62 -16.88
N TYR A 141 12.29 13.94 -16.52
CA TYR A 141 11.07 13.22 -16.89
C TYR A 141 10.05 14.19 -17.52
N PRO A 142 10.31 14.68 -18.75
CA PRO A 142 9.57 15.82 -19.33
C PRO A 142 8.16 15.47 -19.83
N HIS A 143 7.75 14.21 -19.78
CA HIS A 143 6.45 13.77 -20.28
C HIS A 143 5.58 13.30 -19.12
N GLY A 144 4.30 13.66 -19.09
CA GLY A 144 3.39 13.19 -18.05
C GLY A 144 2.25 14.13 -17.78
N CYS A 145 1.63 13.96 -16.64
CA CYS A 145 0.58 14.84 -16.13
C CYS A 145 0.62 14.85 -14.60
N GLU A 146 0.04 15.91 -14.04
CA GLU A 146 0.05 16.16 -12.61
C GLU A 146 -1.25 16.82 -12.18
N HIS A 147 -1.68 16.55 -10.96
CA HIS A 147 -2.72 17.28 -10.27
C HIS A 147 -2.06 18.16 -9.23
N ARG A 148 -2.17 19.48 -9.42
CA ARG A 148 -1.66 20.50 -8.47
C ARG A 148 -2.71 20.77 -7.41
N ASP A 149 -2.34 20.54 -6.19
CA ASP A 149 -3.15 20.82 -5.03
C ASP A 149 -2.20 21.13 -3.85
N ASN A 150 -2.61 22.04 -2.98
CA ASN A 150 -1.88 22.35 -1.74
C ASN A 150 -2.32 21.43 -0.59
N SER A 151 -2.95 20.33 -0.91
CA SER A 151 -3.38 19.29 0.02
C SER A 151 -2.61 17.98 -0.22
N PRO A 152 -2.74 16.97 0.64
CA PRO A 152 -2.12 15.67 0.44
C PRO A 152 -2.55 14.94 -0.85
N PHE A 153 -3.52 15.47 -1.61
CA PHE A 153 -4.01 14.82 -2.83
C PHE A 153 -3.31 15.28 -4.12
N ALA A 154 -2.25 16.08 -4.02
CA ALA A 154 -1.39 16.35 -5.16
C ALA A 154 -0.74 15.06 -5.67
N LEU A 155 -0.79 14.84 -7.00
CA LEU A 155 -0.31 13.65 -7.67
C LEU A 155 0.52 14.04 -8.90
N ALA A 156 1.58 13.29 -9.18
CA ALA A 156 2.33 13.40 -10.42
C ALA A 156 2.64 12.02 -11.00
N LEU A 157 2.60 11.91 -12.32
CA LEU A 157 3.15 10.80 -13.07
C LEU A 157 4.01 11.37 -14.19
N TRP A 158 5.30 11.17 -14.10
CA TRP A 158 6.29 11.69 -15.04
C TRP A 158 7.08 10.57 -15.71
N SER A 159 7.41 10.72 -16.98
CA SER A 159 8.06 9.72 -17.81
C SER A 159 9.23 10.32 -18.58
N ARG A 160 10.30 9.53 -18.75
CA ARG A 160 11.38 9.85 -19.67
C ARG A 160 10.96 9.70 -21.14
N ARG A 161 9.98 8.86 -21.38
CA ARG A 161 9.49 8.50 -22.70
C ARG A 161 8.14 9.16 -22.97
N PRO A 162 7.84 9.57 -24.20
CA PRO A 162 6.53 10.08 -24.55
C PRO A 162 5.43 9.06 -24.21
N LEU A 163 4.36 9.53 -23.58
CA LEU A 163 3.17 8.77 -23.28
C LEU A 163 2.16 8.91 -24.42
N GLN A 164 1.43 7.84 -24.76
CA GLN A 164 0.33 7.92 -25.71
C GLN A 164 -0.83 8.76 -25.15
N SER A 165 -1.05 8.69 -23.85
CA SER A 165 -1.97 9.55 -23.13
C SER A 165 -1.56 9.69 -21.67
N CYS A 166 -1.90 10.82 -21.06
CA CYS A 166 -1.82 11.03 -19.61
C CYS A 166 -2.94 11.99 -19.20
N ARG A 167 -3.71 11.62 -18.20
CA ARG A 167 -4.79 12.47 -17.70
C ARG A 167 -5.03 12.28 -16.22
N VAL A 168 -5.39 13.36 -15.56
CA VAL A 168 -5.96 13.35 -14.23
C VAL A 168 -7.45 13.04 -14.34
N VAL A 169 -7.90 12.08 -13.58
CA VAL A 169 -9.31 11.70 -13.45
C VAL A 169 -9.77 12.05 -12.06
N MET A 170 -10.79 12.89 -11.95
CA MET A 170 -11.41 13.23 -10.68
C MET A 170 -12.47 12.19 -10.35
N ALA A 171 -12.26 11.45 -9.27
CA ALA A 171 -13.25 10.50 -8.76
C ALA A 171 -14.28 11.25 -7.93
N GLU A 172 -15.52 11.28 -8.39
CA GLU A 172 -16.64 11.87 -7.65
C GLU A 172 -16.97 11.04 -6.42
N THR A 173 -17.18 11.71 -5.30
CA THR A 173 -17.51 11.09 -4.03
C THR A 173 -18.61 11.88 -3.34
N ASP A 174 -19.32 11.26 -2.40
CA ASP A 174 -20.33 11.94 -1.60
C ASP A 174 -19.72 12.87 -0.52
N ALA A 175 -18.39 12.93 -0.43
CA ALA A 175 -17.65 13.78 0.51
C ALA A 175 -17.48 15.24 0.03
N GLY A 176 -18.24 15.66 -0.98
CA GLY A 176 -18.29 17.05 -1.48
C GLY A 176 -17.21 17.36 -2.52
N GLU A 177 -15.95 17.08 -2.28
CA GLU A 177 -14.87 17.31 -3.26
C GLU A 177 -14.41 16.01 -3.91
N PRO A 178 -14.13 16.02 -5.25
CA PRO A 178 -13.62 14.84 -5.94
C PRO A 178 -12.13 14.64 -5.65
N PHE A 179 -11.68 13.38 -5.66
CA PHE A 179 -10.29 13.01 -5.44
C PHE A 179 -9.62 12.56 -6.73
N PRO A 180 -8.36 12.99 -6.99
CA PRO A 180 -7.66 12.70 -8.22
C PRO A 180 -7.05 11.29 -8.26
N PHE A 181 -7.02 10.69 -9.44
CA PHE A 181 -6.05 9.66 -9.79
C PHE A 181 -5.53 9.89 -11.21
N ILE A 182 -4.36 9.35 -11.53
CA ILE A 182 -3.76 9.48 -12.85
C ILE A 182 -3.93 8.19 -13.63
N GLU A 183 -4.34 8.35 -14.88
CA GLU A 183 -4.41 7.30 -15.89
C GLU A 183 -3.49 7.69 -17.05
N ALA A 184 -2.52 6.83 -17.38
CA ALA A 184 -1.60 7.06 -18.49
C ALA A 184 -1.47 5.80 -19.36
N GLU A 185 -1.04 5.98 -20.60
CA GLU A 185 -0.79 4.88 -21.54
C GLU A 185 0.64 4.96 -22.06
N LEU A 186 1.37 3.85 -21.93
CA LEU A 186 2.73 3.69 -22.41
C LEU A 186 2.90 2.30 -23.04
N ASP A 187 3.33 2.26 -24.31
CA ASP A 187 3.58 1.02 -25.06
C ASP A 187 2.37 0.07 -25.07
N GLY A 188 1.15 0.61 -25.22
CA GLY A 188 -0.10 -0.17 -25.22
C GLY A 188 -0.47 -0.77 -23.86
N SER A 189 0.13 -0.29 -22.80
CA SER A 189 -0.15 -0.68 -21.42
C SER A 189 -0.67 0.51 -20.63
N SER A 190 -1.69 0.29 -19.80
CA SER A 190 -2.28 1.34 -18.96
C SER A 190 -1.61 1.38 -17.59
N LEU A 191 -1.18 2.57 -17.19
CA LEU A 191 -0.59 2.88 -15.89
C LEU A 191 -1.60 3.67 -15.07
N PHE A 192 -1.79 3.28 -13.81
CA PHE A 192 -2.67 3.98 -12.88
C PHE A 192 -1.89 4.34 -11.62
N ALA A 193 -1.89 5.63 -11.26
CA ALA A 193 -1.38 6.12 -9.97
C ALA A 193 -2.56 6.54 -9.10
N LEU A 194 -2.72 5.89 -7.95
CA LEU A 194 -3.89 6.03 -7.07
C LEU A 194 -3.47 6.55 -5.70
N HIS A 195 -4.21 7.52 -5.18
CA HIS A 195 -4.10 7.96 -3.80
C HIS A 195 -5.50 8.33 -3.25
N PRO A 196 -6.32 7.32 -2.89
CA PRO A 196 -7.62 7.55 -2.28
C PRO A 196 -7.49 8.15 -0.88
N PRO A 197 -8.51 8.88 -0.38
CA PRO A 197 -8.46 9.47 0.95
C PRO A 197 -8.34 8.40 2.06
N PRO A 198 -7.65 8.73 3.19
CA PRO A 198 -7.48 7.81 4.30
C PRO A 198 -8.80 7.61 5.07
N PRO A 199 -9.06 6.41 5.64
CA PRO A 199 -10.31 6.11 6.37
C PRO A 199 -10.27 6.61 7.82
N ILE A 200 -9.95 7.88 8.04
CA ILE A 200 -9.84 8.46 9.39
C ILE A 200 -11.19 8.86 10.01
N ASN A 201 -12.24 8.90 9.20
CA ASN A 201 -13.63 9.09 9.61
C ASN A 201 -14.58 8.40 8.63
N ALA A 202 -15.88 8.42 8.92
CA ALA A 202 -16.88 7.75 8.11
C ALA A 202 -17.01 8.33 6.69
N GLU A 203 -16.91 9.65 6.56
CA GLU A 203 -17.02 10.38 5.30
C GLU A 203 -15.87 10.03 4.35
N LEU A 204 -14.62 10.18 4.82
CA LEU A 204 -13.44 9.83 4.02
C LEU A 204 -13.33 8.34 3.71
N ALA A 205 -13.80 7.48 4.61
CA ALA A 205 -13.87 6.05 4.33
C ALA A 205 -14.88 5.71 3.22
N ALA A 206 -16.03 6.39 3.20
CA ALA A 206 -17.02 6.27 2.12
C ALA A 206 -16.46 6.84 0.81
N ALA A 207 -15.80 8.00 0.85
CA ALA A 207 -15.13 8.60 -0.28
C ALA A 207 -14.05 7.67 -0.88
N ARG A 208 -13.21 7.06 -0.03
CA ARG A 208 -12.23 6.05 -0.47
C ARG A 208 -12.89 4.89 -1.20
N GLN A 209 -14.00 4.39 -0.67
CA GLN A 209 -14.71 3.28 -1.31
C GLN A 209 -15.27 3.67 -2.67
N ALA A 210 -15.89 4.85 -2.80
CA ALA A 210 -16.39 5.39 -4.06
C ALA A 210 -15.26 5.60 -5.08
N TYR A 211 -14.13 6.18 -4.64
CA TYR A 211 -12.92 6.36 -5.45
C TYR A 211 -12.41 5.03 -6.00
N LEU A 212 -12.20 4.03 -5.12
CA LEU A 212 -11.68 2.71 -5.52
C LEU A 212 -12.65 1.98 -6.47
N GLN A 213 -13.96 2.15 -6.30
CA GLN A 213 -14.95 1.59 -7.24
C GLN A 213 -14.85 2.23 -8.63
N GLN A 214 -14.66 3.55 -8.71
CA GLN A 214 -14.51 4.25 -10.00
C GLN A 214 -13.18 3.87 -10.67
N ALA A 215 -12.08 3.85 -9.92
CA ALA A 215 -10.79 3.38 -10.42
C ALA A 215 -10.89 1.92 -10.92
N ALA A 216 -11.54 1.04 -10.16
CA ALA A 216 -11.71 -0.37 -10.53
C ALA A 216 -12.42 -0.55 -11.87
N ARG A 217 -13.48 0.25 -12.15
CA ARG A 217 -14.19 0.21 -13.46
C ARG A 217 -13.28 0.54 -14.62
N LYS A 218 -12.43 1.57 -14.49
CA LYS A 218 -11.48 1.96 -15.54
C LYS A 218 -10.37 0.92 -15.70
N ILE A 219 -9.81 0.46 -14.60
CA ILE A 219 -8.77 -0.57 -14.60
C ILE A 219 -9.29 -1.87 -15.23
N ALA A 220 -10.52 -2.28 -14.92
CA ALA A 220 -11.13 -3.49 -15.47
C ALA A 220 -11.30 -3.44 -17.00
N ALA A 221 -11.47 -2.26 -17.59
CA ALA A 221 -11.63 -2.08 -19.02
C ALA A 221 -10.32 -2.23 -19.82
N ALA A 222 -9.17 -2.04 -19.21
CA ALA A 222 -7.86 -2.18 -19.87
C ALA A 222 -7.40 -3.65 -19.91
N LYS A 223 -6.58 -4.02 -20.89
CA LYS A 223 -6.07 -5.40 -21.04
C LYS A 223 -4.81 -5.65 -20.22
N THR A 224 -3.85 -4.76 -20.34
CA THR A 224 -2.55 -4.82 -19.64
C THR A 224 -2.43 -3.61 -18.76
N VAL A 225 -2.32 -3.83 -17.44
CA VAL A 225 -2.32 -2.75 -16.47
C VAL A 225 -1.24 -2.90 -15.42
N LEU A 226 -0.68 -1.77 -15.03
CA LEU A 226 0.10 -1.58 -13.83
C LEU A 226 -0.61 -0.51 -12.98
N VAL A 227 -1.00 -0.89 -11.77
CA VAL A 227 -1.58 0.00 -10.76
C VAL A 227 -0.56 0.15 -9.64
N MET A 228 -0.30 1.38 -9.24
CA MET A 228 0.55 1.71 -8.11
C MET A 228 -0.12 2.78 -7.26
N GLY A 229 0.08 2.74 -5.97
CA GLY A 229 -0.54 3.75 -5.11
C GLY A 229 -0.43 3.45 -3.63
N ASP A 230 -0.52 4.51 -2.85
CA ASP A 230 -0.95 4.44 -1.47
C ASP A 230 -2.47 4.28 -1.47
N LEU A 231 -2.95 3.08 -1.18
CA LEU A 231 -4.38 2.78 -1.19
C LEU A 231 -5.04 3.03 0.17
N ASN A 232 -4.29 3.52 1.14
CA ASN A 232 -4.75 3.71 2.50
C ASN A 232 -5.47 2.46 3.05
N SER A 233 -5.03 1.29 2.59
CA SER A 233 -5.60 -0.03 2.89
C SER A 233 -4.52 -1.10 2.85
N SER A 234 -4.45 -1.95 3.86
CA SER A 234 -3.54 -3.12 3.83
C SER A 234 -4.16 -4.29 3.06
N PRO A 235 -3.36 -5.30 2.66
CA PRO A 235 -3.86 -6.51 1.97
C PRO A 235 -4.88 -7.31 2.80
N PHE A 236 -4.97 -7.05 4.11
CA PHE A 236 -5.86 -7.73 5.04
C PHE A 236 -7.23 -7.05 5.14
N SER A 237 -7.38 -5.85 4.57
CA SER A 237 -8.63 -5.11 4.53
C SER A 237 -9.64 -5.75 3.57
N PRO A 238 -10.91 -5.89 3.98
CA PRO A 238 -11.99 -6.25 3.06
C PRO A 238 -12.11 -5.30 1.86
N VAL A 239 -11.90 -3.99 2.08
CA VAL A 239 -11.97 -2.96 1.01
C VAL A 239 -10.88 -3.20 -0.03
N PHE A 240 -9.64 -3.47 0.39
CA PHE A 240 -8.56 -3.80 -0.54
C PHE A 240 -8.87 -5.05 -1.37
N ARG A 241 -9.38 -6.12 -0.74
CA ARG A 241 -9.73 -7.35 -1.46
C ARG A 241 -10.89 -7.13 -2.42
N GLN A 242 -11.90 -6.34 -2.03
CA GLN A 242 -12.99 -5.98 -2.92
C GLN A 242 -12.49 -5.19 -4.14
N PHE A 243 -11.62 -4.21 -3.93
CA PHE A 243 -11.00 -3.43 -5.00
C PHE A 243 -10.24 -4.33 -5.98
N THR A 244 -9.33 -5.17 -5.48
CA THR A 244 -8.51 -6.05 -6.33
C THR A 244 -9.36 -7.04 -7.13
N HIS A 245 -10.42 -7.57 -6.51
CA HIS A 245 -11.37 -8.45 -7.19
C HIS A 245 -12.17 -7.71 -8.27
N SER A 246 -12.72 -6.53 -7.95
CA SER A 246 -13.54 -5.74 -8.89
C SER A 246 -12.72 -5.22 -10.07
N ALA A 247 -11.47 -4.83 -9.83
CA ALA A 247 -10.53 -4.40 -10.86
C ALA A 247 -9.91 -5.57 -11.64
N ASN A 248 -10.08 -6.81 -11.17
CA ASN A 248 -9.46 -8.03 -11.70
C ASN A 248 -7.94 -7.89 -11.85
N ILE A 249 -7.27 -7.47 -10.78
CA ILE A 249 -5.82 -7.26 -10.70
C ILE A 249 -5.21 -8.05 -9.54
N ARG A 250 -3.91 -8.33 -9.63
CA ARG A 250 -3.18 -9.12 -8.64
C ARG A 250 -2.16 -8.24 -7.92
N PRO A 251 -2.11 -8.24 -6.57
CA PRO A 251 -1.09 -7.55 -5.81
C PRO A 251 0.27 -8.24 -5.96
N HIS A 252 1.34 -7.42 -5.99
CA HIS A 252 2.74 -7.88 -6.05
C HIS A 252 3.56 -7.39 -4.85
N THR A 253 3.15 -6.33 -4.18
CA THR A 253 3.79 -5.91 -2.92
C THR A 253 3.63 -7.03 -1.89
N PRO A 254 4.72 -7.55 -1.29
CA PRO A 254 4.64 -8.61 -0.29
C PRO A 254 3.77 -8.19 0.90
N ASN A 255 2.88 -9.06 1.36
CA ASN A 255 1.94 -8.72 2.43
C ASN A 255 2.60 -8.30 3.75
N TYR A 256 3.82 -8.80 4.01
CA TYR A 256 4.60 -8.49 5.22
C TYR A 256 5.45 -7.22 5.10
N LEU A 257 5.51 -6.57 3.92
CA LEU A 257 6.39 -5.44 3.68
C LEU A 257 5.79 -4.16 4.30
N PRO A 258 6.41 -3.55 5.32
CA PRO A 258 5.96 -2.26 5.80
C PRO A 258 6.33 -1.17 4.79
N THR A 259 5.35 -0.38 4.38
CA THR A 259 5.53 0.76 3.48
C THR A 259 5.25 2.10 4.14
N TRP A 260 4.54 2.12 5.26
CA TRP A 260 4.25 3.30 6.06
C TRP A 260 4.79 3.16 7.49
N LEU A 261 5.64 4.12 7.90
CA LEU A 261 6.47 4.01 9.10
C LEU A 261 5.70 4.08 10.42
N PRO A 262 4.70 4.99 10.63
CA PRO A 262 4.13 5.23 11.95
C PRO A 262 3.64 3.96 12.67
N PHE A 263 3.06 3.01 11.92
CA PHE A 263 2.58 1.74 12.46
C PHE A 263 3.17 0.53 11.74
N GLY A 264 4.15 0.72 10.85
CA GLY A 264 4.71 -0.38 10.04
C GLY A 264 3.65 -1.07 9.18
N LEU A 265 2.70 -0.30 8.63
CA LEU A 265 1.62 -0.83 7.80
C LEU A 265 2.08 -0.98 6.34
N ASN A 266 1.45 -1.91 5.66
CA ASN A 266 1.58 -2.10 4.22
C ASN A 266 0.36 -1.45 3.55
N ILE A 267 0.49 -0.22 3.05
CA ILE A 267 -0.59 0.54 2.41
C ILE A 267 -0.24 1.02 1.01
N ASP A 268 1.05 0.98 0.64
CA ASP A 268 1.50 1.24 -0.73
C ASP A 268 1.57 -0.06 -1.52
N HIS A 269 0.92 -0.07 -2.66
CA HIS A 269 0.71 -1.30 -3.41
C HIS A 269 1.10 -1.17 -4.88
N VAL A 270 1.56 -2.30 -5.40
CA VAL A 270 1.75 -2.53 -6.83
C VAL A 270 0.88 -3.71 -7.24
N LEU A 271 0.01 -3.50 -8.22
CA LEU A 271 -0.92 -4.51 -8.70
C LEU A 271 -0.89 -4.55 -10.22
N THR A 272 -1.04 -5.75 -10.80
CA THR A 272 -0.95 -5.88 -12.27
C THR A 272 -1.99 -6.84 -12.85
N ARG A 273 -2.18 -6.72 -14.16
CA ARG A 273 -2.82 -7.70 -15.03
C ARG A 273 -2.15 -7.71 -16.40
N GLY A 274 -2.13 -8.87 -17.06
CA GLY A 274 -1.70 -9.04 -18.44
C GLY A 274 -0.23 -9.36 -18.64
N LYS A 275 0.63 -9.12 -17.62
CA LYS A 275 2.05 -9.48 -17.65
C LYS A 275 2.43 -10.25 -16.39
N SER A 276 3.37 -11.18 -16.50
CA SER A 276 3.88 -11.98 -15.40
C SER A 276 5.37 -11.68 -15.17
N GLY A 277 5.86 -11.93 -13.96
CA GLY A 277 7.27 -11.72 -13.62
C GLY A 277 7.58 -10.31 -13.12
N THR A 278 6.57 -9.56 -12.65
CA THR A 278 6.76 -8.28 -11.95
C THR A 278 7.58 -8.48 -10.69
N ARG A 279 8.62 -7.67 -10.50
CA ARG A 279 9.45 -7.64 -9.30
C ARG A 279 9.33 -6.28 -8.61
N ILE A 280 9.30 -6.31 -7.28
CA ILE A 280 9.20 -5.12 -6.45
C ILE A 280 10.43 -5.03 -5.57
N HIS A 281 11.07 -3.89 -5.58
CA HIS A 281 12.19 -3.56 -4.71
C HIS A 281 11.81 -2.35 -3.85
N ALA A 282 11.61 -2.58 -2.56
CA ALA A 282 11.43 -1.46 -1.64
C ALA A 282 12.77 -0.77 -1.42
N LEU A 283 12.84 0.51 -1.76
CA LEU A 283 14.05 1.30 -1.54
C LEU A 283 14.28 1.53 -0.03
N PRO A 284 15.47 1.90 0.41
CA PRO A 284 15.69 2.34 1.78
C PRO A 284 14.71 3.44 2.18
N TRP A 285 14.40 3.53 3.47
CA TRP A 285 13.64 4.66 4.02
C TRP A 285 14.42 5.96 3.76
N MET A 286 13.71 6.98 3.28
CA MET A 286 14.24 8.32 3.05
C MET A 286 13.61 9.31 4.04
N HIS A 287 13.19 10.49 3.61
CA HIS A 287 12.63 11.51 4.49
C HIS A 287 11.10 11.48 4.57
N SER A 288 10.44 10.75 3.68
CA SER A 288 9.01 10.48 3.81
C SER A 288 8.77 9.41 4.87
N ASP A 289 7.59 9.43 5.48
CA ASP A 289 7.08 8.34 6.31
C ASP A 289 6.56 7.15 5.47
N HIS A 290 6.63 7.25 4.13
CA HIS A 290 6.40 6.16 3.21
C HIS A 290 7.70 5.64 2.60
N ARG A 291 7.65 4.44 2.05
CA ARG A 291 8.74 3.77 1.36
C ARG A 291 8.53 3.77 -0.14
N ALA A 292 9.51 4.24 -0.89
CA ALA A 292 9.47 4.15 -2.34
C ALA A 292 9.56 2.69 -2.82
N LEU A 293 8.76 2.35 -3.81
CA LEU A 293 8.71 1.03 -4.44
C LEU A 293 9.22 1.13 -5.88
N LEU A 294 10.35 0.50 -6.17
CA LEU A 294 10.87 0.35 -7.53
C LEU A 294 10.30 -0.94 -8.12
N ILE A 295 9.66 -0.80 -9.27
CA ILE A 295 8.89 -1.84 -9.96
C ILE A 295 9.64 -2.20 -11.23
N GLU A 296 10.03 -3.44 -11.38
CA GLU A 296 10.51 -3.99 -12.63
C GLU A 296 9.37 -4.75 -13.30
N TRP A 297 8.84 -4.19 -14.37
CA TRP A 297 7.69 -4.71 -15.10
C TRP A 297 8.11 -5.24 -16.47
N PRO A 298 7.79 -6.51 -16.81
CA PRO A 298 8.17 -7.17 -18.07
C PRO A 298 7.61 -6.53 -19.33
#